data_fbd5fc2e93c54a49c3e4bf41c4aa1cf0
#
_entry.id   fbd5fc2e93c54a49c3e4bf41c4aa1cf0
#
_cell.length_a   1.000
_cell.length_b   1.000
_cell.length_c   1.000
_cell.angle_alpha   90.00
_cell.angle_beta   90.00
_cell.angle_gamma   90.00
#
_symmetry.space_group_name_H-M   'P 1'
#
loop_
_entity.id
_entity.type
_entity.pdbx_description
1 polymer ?
#
loop_
_entity_poly.entity_id
_entity_poly.type
_entity_poly.pdbx_seq_one_letter_code
_entity_poly.pdbx_strand_id
1 'polypeptide(L)'
;MTTSKLRVAIYCRLSEEDRNKQSETDDSNSIQNQKSMLLQYSLEQGWEVYNIYSDDDYTGSDRRRPEFNRLLDDAENHKFDIVLCKTQSRFTRELELVEKYIHGLFPLWGIRFISIVDNADTANKGNKKSRQINGLVNEWYLEDMSENIKSVLTDRRKNGYHIGAFALYGYKKDPDQKGHLIIDEEAAKVVREVFTLFSQGYGKTAIARILNDRGIPNPTEYKRLHGLRYKQPKTQNSTLWRYFAISDMLVNEIYIGNMVQGKYGSVSYKTKQNKPIPKDQWIRVEGTHEPIIERELWDRVQSMVTEKAKPFTVGTVGLFARKARCMNCGYTMRSSKTSDGRRYLKCSCRHVSKDSCIGSFISIPKLEKAVIDELNCLSREYLNKDELEQKVQFNNNLQEQKKSVENEISIYEKKISEYTKGIRELYLDKVKGVLSESDYLDLSKD
;
A
#
# COMPACT_ATOMS: atom_id res chain seq x y z
N MET A 1 48.21 26.97 -6.29
CA MET A 1 47.09 26.30 -5.63
C MET A 1 46.07 25.97 -6.72
N THR A 2 46.01 24.74 -7.18
CA THR A 2 44.99 24.27 -8.13
C THR A 2 43.65 24.24 -7.41
N THR A 3 42.82 25.25 -7.66
CA THR A 3 41.41 25.21 -7.21
C THR A 3 40.74 24.00 -7.85
N SER A 4 40.51 22.95 -7.06
CA SER A 4 39.75 21.82 -7.52
C SER A 4 38.36 22.30 -7.96
N LYS A 5 37.98 22.00 -9.21
CA LYS A 5 36.65 22.34 -9.71
C LYS A 5 35.59 21.63 -8.84
N LEU A 6 34.54 22.33 -8.47
CA LEU A 6 33.42 21.74 -7.75
C LEU A 6 32.73 20.67 -8.63
N ARG A 7 32.46 19.51 -8.05
CA ARG A 7 31.81 18.39 -8.73
C ARG A 7 30.31 18.48 -8.51
N VAL A 8 29.53 18.36 -9.57
CA VAL A 8 28.09 18.47 -9.53
C VAL A 8 27.40 17.16 -9.91
N ALA A 9 26.44 16.71 -9.10
CA ALA A 9 25.49 15.64 -9.39
C ALA A 9 24.20 16.27 -9.90
N ILE A 10 23.80 15.92 -11.11
CA ILE A 10 22.58 16.40 -11.74
C ILE A 10 21.47 15.38 -11.46
N TYR A 11 20.31 15.83 -10.96
CA TYR A 11 19.16 14.98 -10.77
C TYR A 11 17.98 15.41 -11.64
N CYS A 12 17.48 14.47 -12.46
CA CYS A 12 16.35 14.66 -13.35
C CYS A 12 15.22 13.67 -13.02
N ARG A 13 13.96 14.11 -13.15
CA ARG A 13 12.80 13.25 -12.94
C ARG A 13 11.65 13.64 -13.86
N LEU A 14 10.95 12.61 -14.37
CA LEU A 14 9.77 12.78 -15.23
C LEU A 14 8.66 13.59 -14.54
N SER A 15 7.93 14.38 -15.32
CA SER A 15 6.64 14.96 -14.94
C SER A 15 5.50 14.02 -15.31
N GLU A 16 4.43 13.97 -14.50
CA GLU A 16 3.22 13.22 -14.86
C GLU A 16 2.53 13.75 -16.14
N GLU A 17 2.81 14.99 -16.49
CA GLU A 17 2.30 15.65 -17.69
C GLU A 17 2.97 15.16 -18.99
N ASP A 18 4.17 14.54 -18.88
CA ASP A 18 5.02 14.21 -20.04
C ASP A 18 5.03 12.69 -20.37
N ARG A 19 3.99 11.94 -20.05
CA ARG A 19 3.92 10.48 -20.25
C ARG A 19 3.83 9.97 -21.69
N ASN A 20 4.01 10.82 -22.68
CA ASN A 20 3.95 10.44 -24.10
C ASN A 20 5.30 9.90 -24.60
N LYS A 21 5.71 8.71 -24.11
CA LYS A 21 6.86 8.00 -24.67
C LYS A 21 6.47 7.30 -25.98
N GLN A 22 7.29 7.47 -27.02
CA GLN A 22 7.14 6.72 -28.27
C GLN A 22 7.86 5.36 -28.24
N SER A 23 8.84 5.15 -27.32
CA SER A 23 9.50 3.89 -27.09
C SER A 23 9.87 3.70 -25.60
N GLU A 24 10.02 2.44 -25.14
CA GLU A 24 10.42 2.12 -23.75
C GLU A 24 11.87 2.49 -23.40
N THR A 25 12.70 2.74 -24.40
CA THR A 25 14.15 2.99 -24.25
C THR A 25 14.55 4.46 -24.33
N ASP A 26 13.64 5.36 -24.77
CA ASP A 26 13.95 6.77 -24.89
C ASP A 26 13.58 7.56 -23.65
N ASP A 27 14.51 8.39 -23.17
CA ASP A 27 14.22 9.44 -22.19
C ASP A 27 13.09 10.31 -22.73
N SER A 28 12.12 10.66 -21.89
CA SER A 28 11.07 11.59 -22.29
C SER A 28 11.70 12.94 -22.70
N ASN A 29 11.08 13.64 -23.67
CA ASN A 29 11.50 14.97 -24.10
C ASN A 29 11.69 15.94 -22.91
N SER A 30 10.93 15.76 -21.85
CA SER A 30 11.04 16.55 -20.62
C SER A 30 12.35 16.28 -19.87
N ILE A 31 12.80 15.03 -19.79
CA ILE A 31 14.06 14.69 -19.14
C ILE A 31 15.26 15.17 -19.97
N GLN A 32 15.21 15.00 -21.29
CA GLN A 32 16.24 15.52 -22.18
C GLN A 32 16.40 17.04 -22.05
N ASN A 33 15.28 17.77 -22.02
CA ASN A 33 15.28 19.22 -21.78
C ASN A 33 15.84 19.58 -20.39
N GLN A 34 15.51 18.81 -19.35
CA GLN A 34 16.09 19.02 -18.01
C GLN A 34 17.60 18.78 -18.03
N LYS A 35 18.08 17.67 -18.62
CA LYS A 35 19.50 17.36 -18.74
C LYS A 35 20.26 18.47 -19.47
N SER A 36 19.78 18.91 -20.63
CA SER A 36 20.41 19.98 -21.43
C SER A 36 20.51 21.28 -20.65
N MET A 37 19.45 21.73 -19.99
CA MET A 37 19.42 22.94 -19.18
C MET A 37 20.43 22.89 -18.02
N LEU A 38 20.45 21.75 -17.30
CA LEU A 38 21.28 21.57 -16.11
C LEU A 38 22.78 21.41 -16.47
N LEU A 39 23.07 20.73 -17.59
CA LEU A 39 24.40 20.64 -18.15
C LEU A 39 24.94 22.03 -18.57
N GLN A 40 24.17 22.80 -19.30
CA GLN A 40 24.50 24.13 -19.71
C GLN A 40 24.80 25.03 -18.50
N TYR A 41 23.92 25.02 -17.50
CA TYR A 41 24.16 25.80 -16.26
C TYR A 41 25.45 25.38 -15.54
N SER A 42 25.74 24.06 -15.47
CA SER A 42 26.98 23.56 -14.86
C SER A 42 28.23 24.05 -15.59
N LEU A 43 28.17 24.08 -16.92
CA LEU A 43 29.27 24.60 -17.76
C LEU A 43 29.46 26.11 -17.56
N GLU A 44 28.40 26.89 -17.52
CA GLU A 44 28.43 28.35 -17.28
C GLU A 44 29.03 28.68 -15.91
N GLN A 45 28.80 27.81 -14.90
CA GLN A 45 29.39 27.96 -13.57
C GLN A 45 30.84 27.40 -13.46
N GLY A 46 31.33 26.74 -14.50
CA GLY A 46 32.67 26.13 -14.51
C GLY A 46 32.80 24.88 -13.63
N TRP A 47 31.67 24.21 -13.32
CA TRP A 47 31.69 22.99 -12.51
C TRP A 47 31.95 21.75 -13.36
N GLU A 48 32.46 20.69 -12.71
CA GLU A 48 32.68 19.39 -13.31
C GLU A 48 31.46 18.48 -13.02
N VAL A 49 30.81 17.94 -14.06
CA VAL A 49 29.67 17.04 -13.88
C VAL A 49 30.17 15.66 -13.47
N TYR A 50 29.89 15.27 -12.23
CA TYR A 50 30.24 13.96 -11.70
C TYR A 50 29.37 12.86 -12.32
N ASN A 51 28.03 13.03 -12.25
CA ASN A 51 27.07 12.07 -12.81
C ASN A 51 25.70 12.72 -13.00
N ILE A 52 24.88 12.06 -13.87
CA ILE A 52 23.48 12.42 -14.10
C ILE A 52 22.62 11.26 -13.63
N TYR A 53 21.79 11.52 -12.63
CA TYR A 53 20.82 10.58 -12.05
C TYR A 53 19.44 10.87 -12.63
N SER A 54 18.77 9.86 -13.18
CA SER A 54 17.51 10.05 -13.89
C SER A 54 16.49 8.96 -13.55
N ASP A 55 15.38 9.36 -12.97
CA ASP A 55 14.24 8.46 -12.63
C ASP A 55 13.05 8.72 -13.55
N ASP A 56 12.93 7.94 -14.64
CA ASP A 56 11.94 8.15 -15.70
C ASP A 56 10.53 7.71 -15.34
N ASP A 57 10.37 6.66 -14.53
CA ASP A 57 9.07 6.03 -14.27
C ASP A 57 8.54 6.28 -12.85
N TYR A 58 9.17 7.19 -12.11
CA TYR A 58 8.86 7.41 -10.69
C TYR A 58 8.30 8.81 -10.43
N THR A 59 7.28 8.89 -9.56
CA THR A 59 6.74 10.18 -9.08
C THR A 59 7.58 10.75 -7.93
N GLY A 60 7.47 12.05 -7.66
CA GLY A 60 8.20 12.70 -6.57
C GLY A 60 7.85 12.21 -5.16
N SER A 61 6.75 11.48 -5.02
CA SER A 61 6.31 10.82 -3.78
C SER A 61 6.63 9.32 -3.74
N ASP A 62 7.28 8.74 -4.76
CA ASP A 62 7.67 7.33 -4.74
C ASP A 62 9.07 7.18 -4.11
N ARG A 63 9.14 6.49 -2.97
CA ARG A 63 10.40 6.23 -2.24
C ARG A 63 11.28 5.16 -2.88
N ARG A 64 10.77 4.44 -3.91
CA ARG A 64 11.51 3.36 -4.60
C ARG A 64 12.35 3.85 -5.78
N ARG A 65 12.61 5.15 -5.92
CA ARG A 65 13.42 5.76 -6.97
C ARG A 65 14.87 5.27 -6.90
N PRO A 66 15.33 4.39 -7.80
CA PRO A 66 16.66 3.78 -7.68
C PRO A 66 17.79 4.80 -7.86
N GLU A 67 17.68 5.70 -8.84
CA GLU A 67 18.71 6.70 -9.08
C GLU A 67 18.73 7.80 -8.01
N PHE A 68 17.58 8.13 -7.42
CA PHE A 68 17.53 9.02 -6.26
C PHE A 68 18.25 8.41 -5.05
N ASN A 69 18.02 7.12 -4.76
CA ASN A 69 18.68 6.44 -3.66
C ASN A 69 20.19 6.35 -3.90
N ARG A 70 20.60 6.02 -5.14
CA ARG A 70 22.01 6.01 -5.53
C ARG A 70 22.67 7.39 -5.40
N LEU A 71 21.96 8.47 -5.76
CA LEU A 71 22.44 9.84 -5.55
C LEU A 71 22.66 10.12 -4.06
N LEU A 72 21.77 9.67 -3.17
CA LEU A 72 21.92 9.86 -1.73
C LEU A 72 23.09 9.07 -1.16
N ASP A 73 23.30 7.82 -1.60
CA ASP A 73 24.44 6.98 -1.21
C ASP A 73 25.77 7.61 -1.68
N ASP A 74 25.82 8.13 -2.89
CA ASP A 74 26.98 8.81 -3.44
C ASP A 74 27.24 10.17 -2.73
N ALA A 75 26.19 10.85 -2.28
CA ALA A 75 26.25 12.06 -1.47
C ALA A 75 26.86 11.80 -0.09
N GLU A 76 26.41 10.76 0.60
CA GLU A 76 26.94 10.35 1.89
C GLU A 76 28.44 9.97 1.80
N ASN A 77 28.85 9.39 0.67
CA ASN A 77 30.25 9.04 0.38
C ASN A 77 31.08 10.21 -0.20
N HIS A 78 30.59 11.45 -0.17
CA HIS A 78 31.28 12.66 -0.61
C HIS A 78 31.86 12.59 -2.05
N LYS A 79 31.16 11.94 -2.99
CA LYS A 79 31.60 11.80 -4.37
C LYS A 79 31.43 13.06 -5.19
N PHE A 80 30.64 14.02 -4.74
CA PHE A 80 30.41 15.32 -5.36
C PHE A 80 30.12 16.39 -4.29
N ASP A 81 30.09 17.62 -4.70
CA ASP A 81 30.01 18.79 -3.81
C ASP A 81 28.63 19.51 -3.95
N ILE A 82 27.95 19.30 -5.08
CA ILE A 82 26.69 19.98 -5.41
C ILE A 82 25.66 18.98 -5.92
N VAL A 83 24.41 19.10 -5.47
CA VAL A 83 23.23 18.49 -6.07
C VAL A 83 22.48 19.58 -6.83
N LEU A 84 22.29 19.38 -8.14
CA LEU A 84 21.62 20.33 -9.03
C LEU A 84 20.37 19.73 -9.64
N CYS A 85 19.25 20.44 -9.56
CA CYS A 85 17.99 20.05 -10.20
C CYS A 85 17.25 21.27 -10.78
N LYS A 86 16.27 21.02 -11.67
CA LYS A 86 15.49 22.09 -12.30
C LYS A 86 14.63 22.83 -11.27
N THR A 87 13.84 22.07 -10.47
CA THR A 87 13.00 22.58 -9.38
C THR A 87 13.15 21.71 -8.15
N GLN A 88 12.88 22.22 -6.96
CA GLN A 88 12.86 21.47 -5.72
C GLN A 88 11.84 20.31 -5.79
N SER A 89 10.71 20.51 -6.47
CA SER A 89 9.70 19.49 -6.69
C SER A 89 10.18 18.31 -7.55
N ARG A 90 11.23 18.49 -8.37
CA ARG A 90 11.87 17.36 -9.09
C ARG A 90 12.70 16.52 -8.13
N PHE A 91 13.39 17.12 -7.19
CA PHE A 91 14.10 16.41 -6.15
C PHE A 91 13.11 15.68 -5.23
N THR A 92 12.20 16.40 -4.60
CA THR A 92 11.11 15.82 -3.80
C THR A 92 9.91 16.76 -3.68
N ARG A 93 8.71 16.20 -3.52
CA ARG A 93 7.47 16.90 -3.18
C ARG A 93 7.07 16.72 -1.71
N GLU A 94 7.79 15.87 -0.97
CA GLU A 94 7.54 15.61 0.46
C GLU A 94 8.35 16.56 1.33
N LEU A 95 7.69 17.36 2.15
CA LEU A 95 8.35 18.29 3.08
C LEU A 95 9.28 17.55 4.04
N GLU A 96 8.91 16.34 4.48
CA GLU A 96 9.78 15.48 5.30
C GLU A 96 11.15 15.25 4.68
N LEU A 97 11.20 14.96 3.37
CA LEU A 97 12.45 14.72 2.64
C LEU A 97 13.23 16.02 2.37
N VAL A 98 12.54 17.14 2.20
CA VAL A 98 13.16 18.46 2.11
C VAL A 98 13.91 18.77 3.40
N GLU A 99 13.26 18.65 4.54
CA GLU A 99 13.88 18.90 5.84
C GLU A 99 15.00 17.89 6.14
N LYS A 100 14.78 16.62 5.86
CA LYS A 100 15.77 15.56 6.12
C LYS A 100 17.03 15.73 5.29
N TYR A 101 16.91 15.93 3.98
CA TYR A 101 18.08 15.95 3.08
C TYR A 101 18.59 17.36 2.82
N ILE A 102 17.73 18.27 2.35
CA ILE A 102 18.19 19.59 1.91
C ILE A 102 18.62 20.48 3.10
N HIS A 103 17.91 20.39 4.22
CA HIS A 103 18.19 21.20 5.40
C HIS A 103 18.96 20.47 6.51
N GLY A 104 18.99 19.13 6.49
CA GLY A 104 19.66 18.29 7.47
C GLY A 104 20.95 17.67 6.96
N LEU A 105 20.84 16.58 6.18
CA LEU A 105 21.96 15.72 5.81
C LEU A 105 22.92 16.37 4.80
N PHE A 106 22.43 17.08 3.78
CA PHE A 106 23.33 17.73 2.81
C PHE A 106 24.26 18.76 3.44
N PRO A 107 23.78 19.67 4.31
CA PRO A 107 24.70 20.53 5.05
C PRO A 107 25.71 19.79 5.93
N LEU A 108 25.28 18.66 6.55
CA LEU A 108 26.15 17.81 7.36
C LEU A 108 27.24 17.14 6.51
N TRP A 109 26.89 16.71 5.30
CA TRP A 109 27.82 16.12 4.32
C TRP A 109 28.60 17.16 3.52
N GLY A 110 28.43 18.45 3.80
CA GLY A 110 29.11 19.57 3.06
C GLY A 110 28.59 19.71 1.61
N ILE A 111 27.40 19.21 1.29
CA ILE A 111 26.83 19.27 -0.05
C ILE A 111 25.91 20.48 -0.18
N ARG A 112 26.14 21.25 -1.26
CA ARG A 112 25.28 22.36 -1.67
C ARG A 112 24.12 21.83 -2.54
N PHE A 113 22.88 22.18 -2.21
CA PHE A 113 21.72 21.91 -3.04
C PHE A 113 21.31 23.18 -3.80
N ILE A 114 21.10 23.02 -5.12
CA ILE A 114 20.68 24.12 -6.00
C ILE A 114 19.48 23.67 -6.85
N SER A 115 18.46 24.52 -6.90
CA SER A 115 17.32 24.40 -7.82
C SER A 115 17.23 25.70 -8.62
N ILE A 116 17.33 25.56 -9.95
CA ILE A 116 17.51 26.74 -10.84
C ILE A 116 16.23 27.57 -10.90
N VAL A 117 15.10 26.95 -11.24
CA VAL A 117 13.82 27.65 -11.48
C VAL A 117 13.25 28.25 -10.20
N ASP A 118 13.39 27.54 -9.06
CA ASP A 118 12.90 28.02 -7.77
C ASP A 118 13.87 29.04 -7.13
N ASN A 119 15.00 29.27 -7.77
CA ASN A 119 16.07 30.12 -7.25
C ASN A 119 16.51 29.72 -5.82
N ALA A 120 16.48 28.40 -5.56
CA ALA A 120 16.77 27.82 -4.25
C ALA A 120 18.22 27.35 -4.20
N ASP A 121 18.98 27.88 -3.22
CA ASP A 121 20.41 27.58 -3.03
C ASP A 121 20.69 27.48 -1.53
N THR A 122 21.27 26.37 -1.09
CA THR A 122 21.62 26.17 0.33
C THR A 122 22.82 27.00 0.78
N ALA A 123 23.67 27.46 -0.13
CA ALA A 123 24.71 28.40 0.21
C ALA A 123 24.18 29.79 0.64
N ASN A 124 22.97 30.14 0.18
CA ASN A 124 22.29 31.36 0.60
C ASN A 124 21.40 31.07 1.83
N LYS A 125 21.89 31.44 3.01
CA LYS A 125 21.16 31.26 4.28
C LYS A 125 19.80 31.97 4.29
N GLY A 126 19.63 33.10 3.60
CA GLY A 126 18.37 33.85 3.50
C GLY A 126 17.27 33.08 2.80
N ASN A 127 17.60 32.14 1.90
CA ASN A 127 16.64 31.36 1.13
C ASN A 127 16.05 30.15 1.89
N LYS A 128 16.45 29.87 3.13
CA LYS A 128 15.94 28.72 3.88
C LYS A 128 14.42 28.76 4.02
N LYS A 129 13.88 29.90 4.42
CA LYS A 129 12.41 30.08 4.57
C LYS A 129 11.68 29.91 3.25
N SER A 130 12.22 30.42 2.16
CA SER A 130 11.63 30.26 0.83
C SER A 130 11.60 28.79 0.40
N ARG A 131 12.68 28.02 0.64
CA ARG A 131 12.70 26.58 0.35
C ARG A 131 11.70 25.79 1.19
N GLN A 132 11.49 26.16 2.45
CA GLN A 132 10.48 25.53 3.31
C GLN A 132 9.06 25.85 2.80
N ILE A 133 8.79 27.11 2.43
CA ILE A 133 7.51 27.51 1.85
C ILE A 133 7.26 26.75 0.54
N ASN A 134 8.25 26.65 -0.35
CA ASN A 134 8.13 25.87 -1.58
C ASN A 134 7.82 24.39 -1.31
N GLY A 135 8.42 23.81 -0.26
CA GLY A 135 8.09 22.46 0.19
C GLY A 135 6.65 22.31 0.63
N LEU A 136 6.14 23.24 1.44
CA LEU A 136 4.76 23.29 1.90
C LEU A 136 3.77 23.47 0.73
N VAL A 137 4.03 24.41 -0.16
CA VAL A 137 3.19 24.67 -1.33
C VAL A 137 3.10 23.42 -2.23
N ASN A 138 4.23 22.73 -2.44
CA ASN A 138 4.24 21.48 -3.21
C ASN A 138 3.42 20.36 -2.52
N GLU A 139 3.44 20.28 -1.19
CA GLU A 139 2.66 19.31 -0.43
C GLU A 139 1.17 19.64 -0.49
N TRP A 140 0.77 20.89 -0.27
CA TRP A 140 -0.62 21.36 -0.39
C TRP A 140 -1.17 21.11 -1.80
N TYR A 141 -0.38 21.39 -2.85
CA TYR A 141 -0.81 21.09 -4.21
C TYR A 141 -1.16 19.61 -4.43
N LEU A 142 -0.39 18.70 -3.85
CA LEU A 142 -0.70 17.25 -3.92
C LEU A 142 -1.95 16.89 -3.13
N GLU A 143 -2.17 17.50 -1.99
CA GLU A 143 -3.36 17.32 -1.15
C GLU A 143 -4.61 17.80 -1.88
N ASP A 144 -4.61 19.04 -2.36
CA ASP A 144 -5.71 19.62 -3.14
C ASP A 144 -6.01 18.78 -4.40
N MET A 145 -4.98 18.36 -5.13
CA MET A 145 -5.16 17.47 -6.29
C MET A 145 -5.83 16.16 -5.89
N SER A 146 -5.40 15.55 -4.78
CA SER A 146 -6.00 14.32 -4.28
C SER A 146 -7.47 14.51 -3.90
N GLU A 147 -7.81 15.62 -3.25
CA GLU A 147 -9.19 15.94 -2.87
C GLU A 147 -10.06 16.21 -4.10
N ASN A 148 -9.56 16.97 -5.05
CA ASN A 148 -10.25 17.24 -6.32
C ASN A 148 -10.54 15.95 -7.08
N ILE A 149 -9.56 15.03 -7.20
CA ILE A 149 -9.76 13.72 -7.84
C ILE A 149 -10.83 12.91 -7.09
N LYS A 150 -10.77 12.86 -5.74
CA LYS A 150 -11.76 12.15 -4.92
C LYS A 150 -13.17 12.74 -5.10
N SER A 151 -13.28 14.07 -5.15
CA SER A 151 -14.54 14.78 -5.36
C SER A 151 -15.14 14.41 -6.73
N VAL A 152 -14.37 14.55 -7.81
CA VAL A 152 -14.81 14.20 -9.16
C VAL A 152 -15.21 12.73 -9.30
N LEU A 153 -14.42 11.82 -8.70
CA LEU A 153 -14.76 10.39 -8.71
C LEU A 153 -16.02 10.09 -7.90
N THR A 154 -16.23 10.82 -6.80
CA THR A 154 -17.43 10.68 -5.97
C THR A 154 -18.67 11.18 -6.70
N ASP A 155 -18.56 12.32 -7.38
CA ASP A 155 -19.63 12.86 -8.23
C ASP A 155 -20.00 11.87 -9.35
N ARG A 156 -19.01 11.35 -10.08
CA ARG A 156 -19.26 10.31 -11.09
C ARG A 156 -19.96 9.08 -10.55
N ARG A 157 -19.58 8.61 -9.32
CA ARG A 157 -20.25 7.48 -8.66
C ARG A 157 -21.72 7.80 -8.36
N LYS A 158 -21.98 9.02 -7.83
CA LYS A 158 -23.36 9.47 -7.53
C LYS A 158 -24.23 9.56 -8.78
N ASN A 159 -23.62 9.88 -9.92
CA ASN A 159 -24.29 9.92 -11.22
C ASN A 159 -24.37 8.54 -11.90
N GLY A 160 -24.01 7.45 -11.23
CA GLY A 160 -24.13 6.09 -11.73
C GLY A 160 -23.06 5.67 -12.76
N TYR A 161 -22.03 6.46 -13.00
CA TYR A 161 -20.97 6.10 -13.93
C TYR A 161 -20.04 5.04 -13.35
N HIS A 162 -19.70 4.05 -14.17
CA HIS A 162 -18.66 3.08 -13.83
C HIS A 162 -17.27 3.74 -13.91
N ILE A 163 -16.58 3.80 -12.77
CA ILE A 163 -15.25 4.42 -12.67
C ILE A 163 -14.09 3.42 -12.69
N GLY A 164 -14.37 2.12 -12.65
CA GLY A 164 -13.36 1.06 -12.61
C GLY A 164 -12.52 1.01 -13.89
N ALA A 165 -11.26 0.58 -13.77
CA ALA A 165 -10.37 0.38 -14.92
C ALA A 165 -10.93 -0.66 -15.90
N PHE A 166 -11.57 -1.72 -15.38
CA PHE A 166 -12.18 -2.80 -16.16
C PHE A 166 -13.66 -2.95 -15.79
N ALA A 167 -14.49 -3.29 -16.78
CA ALA A 167 -15.86 -3.72 -16.52
C ALA A 167 -15.88 -5.05 -15.73
N LEU A 168 -16.99 -5.32 -15.02
CA LEU A 168 -17.22 -6.61 -14.42
C LEU A 168 -17.51 -7.67 -15.50
N TYR A 169 -17.24 -8.93 -15.14
CA TYR A 169 -17.52 -10.07 -16.02
C TYR A 169 -19.02 -10.13 -16.36
N GLY A 170 -19.36 -10.28 -17.62
CA GLY A 170 -20.70 -10.14 -18.16
C GLY A 170 -21.01 -8.79 -18.79
N TYR A 171 -20.15 -7.79 -18.52
CA TYR A 171 -20.26 -6.44 -19.09
C TYR A 171 -18.95 -6.02 -19.75
N LYS A 172 -19.07 -5.10 -20.71
CA LYS A 172 -17.96 -4.34 -21.30
C LYS A 172 -18.25 -2.86 -21.20
N LYS A 173 -17.21 -2.03 -21.28
CA LYS A 173 -17.38 -0.58 -21.33
C LYS A 173 -17.99 -0.18 -22.66
N ASP A 174 -18.93 0.74 -22.61
CA ASP A 174 -19.48 1.36 -23.82
C ASP A 174 -18.36 2.18 -24.50
N PRO A 175 -18.06 1.94 -25.79
CA PRO A 175 -17.07 2.71 -26.52
C PRO A 175 -17.54 4.16 -26.79
N ASP A 176 -18.86 4.37 -26.92
CA ASP A 176 -19.45 5.64 -27.29
C ASP A 176 -19.73 6.54 -26.07
N GLN A 177 -20.06 5.93 -24.93
CA GLN A 177 -20.39 6.64 -23.70
C GLN A 177 -19.46 6.26 -22.53
N LYS A 178 -18.52 7.16 -22.22
CA LYS A 178 -17.59 6.95 -21.09
C LYS A 178 -18.33 6.79 -19.77
N GLY A 179 -18.07 5.65 -19.10
CA GLY A 179 -18.63 5.35 -17.78
C GLY A 179 -19.91 4.53 -17.84
N HIS A 180 -20.45 4.24 -19.02
CA HIS A 180 -21.56 3.32 -19.18
C HIS A 180 -21.09 1.89 -19.42
N LEU A 181 -21.96 0.93 -19.10
CA LEU A 181 -21.72 -0.50 -19.28
C LEU A 181 -22.77 -1.05 -20.25
N ILE A 182 -22.30 -1.87 -21.18
CA ILE A 182 -23.15 -2.63 -22.10
C ILE A 182 -22.91 -4.13 -21.88
N ILE A 183 -23.91 -4.97 -22.17
CA ILE A 183 -23.81 -6.41 -21.99
C ILE A 183 -22.76 -6.99 -22.94
N ASP A 184 -21.91 -7.86 -22.41
CA ASP A 184 -21.02 -8.73 -23.16
C ASP A 184 -21.68 -10.12 -23.23
N GLU A 185 -22.33 -10.43 -24.33
CA GLU A 185 -23.19 -11.60 -24.46
C GLU A 185 -22.44 -12.92 -24.25
N GLU A 186 -21.17 -13.01 -24.59
CA GLU A 186 -20.37 -14.21 -24.33
C GLU A 186 -20.21 -14.47 -22.83
N ALA A 187 -19.79 -13.48 -22.09
CA ALA A 187 -19.61 -13.56 -20.65
C ALA A 187 -20.96 -13.55 -19.89
N ALA A 188 -21.98 -12.84 -20.41
CA ALA A 188 -23.31 -12.77 -19.81
C ALA A 188 -24.02 -14.12 -19.79
N LYS A 189 -23.84 -14.98 -20.81
CA LYS A 189 -24.36 -16.35 -20.82
C LYS A 189 -23.88 -17.15 -19.62
N VAL A 190 -22.59 -17.01 -19.28
CA VAL A 190 -21.99 -17.70 -18.12
C VAL A 190 -22.57 -17.15 -16.82
N VAL A 191 -22.79 -15.83 -16.73
CA VAL A 191 -23.42 -15.21 -15.55
C VAL A 191 -24.83 -15.76 -15.34
N ARG A 192 -25.67 -15.78 -16.40
CA ARG A 192 -27.04 -16.34 -16.35
C ARG A 192 -27.01 -17.81 -15.93
N GLU A 193 -26.07 -18.60 -16.45
CA GLU A 193 -25.91 -20.00 -16.07
C GLU A 193 -25.56 -20.17 -14.58
N VAL A 194 -24.63 -19.37 -14.05
CA VAL A 194 -24.25 -19.39 -12.63
C VAL A 194 -25.45 -19.14 -11.72
N PHE A 195 -26.28 -18.14 -12.03
CA PHE A 195 -27.50 -17.83 -11.26
C PHE A 195 -28.53 -18.94 -11.38
N THR A 196 -28.74 -19.50 -12.56
CA THR A 196 -29.67 -20.62 -12.81
C THR A 196 -29.23 -21.87 -12.04
N LEU A 197 -27.99 -22.30 -12.13
CA LEU A 197 -27.47 -23.45 -11.40
C LEU A 197 -27.61 -23.27 -9.89
N PHE A 198 -27.32 -22.06 -9.39
CA PHE A 198 -27.46 -21.78 -7.95
C PHE A 198 -28.93 -21.84 -7.51
N SER A 199 -29.86 -21.32 -8.30
CA SER A 199 -31.31 -21.38 -8.04
C SER A 199 -31.86 -22.81 -8.07
N GLN A 200 -31.22 -23.72 -8.83
CA GLN A 200 -31.49 -25.15 -8.85
C GLN A 200 -30.91 -25.92 -7.65
N GLY A 201 -30.20 -25.23 -6.74
CA GLY A 201 -29.64 -25.81 -5.51
C GLY A 201 -28.18 -26.23 -5.57
N TYR A 202 -27.48 -26.06 -6.70
CA TYR A 202 -26.04 -26.36 -6.77
C TYR A 202 -25.24 -25.47 -5.82
N GLY A 203 -24.29 -26.07 -5.11
CA GLY A 203 -23.38 -25.32 -4.25
C GLY A 203 -22.35 -24.52 -5.04
N LYS A 204 -21.89 -23.38 -4.51
CA LYS A 204 -20.92 -22.48 -5.16
C LYS A 204 -19.63 -23.20 -5.65
N THR A 205 -19.16 -24.21 -4.91
CA THR A 205 -18.00 -25.03 -5.30
C THR A 205 -18.32 -25.98 -6.44
N ALA A 206 -19.54 -26.55 -6.46
CA ALA A 206 -20.00 -27.40 -7.55
C ALA A 206 -20.14 -26.62 -8.86
N ILE A 207 -20.71 -25.40 -8.80
CA ILE A 207 -20.81 -24.50 -9.95
C ILE A 207 -19.42 -24.16 -10.50
N ALA A 208 -18.49 -23.74 -9.63
CA ALA A 208 -17.12 -23.46 -10.04
C ALA A 208 -16.47 -24.68 -10.74
N ARG A 209 -16.71 -25.89 -10.23
CA ARG A 209 -16.21 -27.12 -10.83
C ARG A 209 -16.83 -27.39 -12.20
N ILE A 210 -18.13 -27.24 -12.36
CA ILE A 210 -18.83 -27.43 -13.65
C ILE A 210 -18.23 -26.49 -14.71
N LEU A 211 -18.01 -25.21 -14.38
CA LEU A 211 -17.41 -24.25 -15.30
C LEU A 211 -15.96 -24.63 -15.65
N ASN A 212 -15.18 -25.10 -14.68
CA ASN A 212 -13.79 -25.54 -14.91
C ASN A 212 -13.72 -26.81 -15.76
N ASP A 213 -14.57 -27.81 -15.48
CA ASP A 213 -14.61 -29.07 -16.22
C ASP A 213 -15.04 -28.86 -17.69
N ARG A 214 -15.74 -27.75 -17.98
CA ARG A 214 -16.07 -27.31 -19.36
C ARG A 214 -15.01 -26.39 -19.99
N GLY A 215 -13.95 -26.07 -19.28
CA GLY A 215 -12.90 -25.17 -19.78
C GLY A 215 -13.29 -23.71 -19.91
N ILE A 216 -14.37 -23.25 -19.26
CA ILE A 216 -14.83 -21.87 -19.31
C ILE A 216 -13.83 -20.98 -18.56
N PRO A 217 -13.24 -19.95 -19.20
CA PRO A 217 -12.26 -19.09 -18.56
C PRO A 217 -12.90 -18.27 -17.42
N ASN A 218 -12.19 -18.15 -16.31
CA ASN A 218 -12.63 -17.28 -15.22
C ASN A 218 -12.50 -15.79 -15.62
N PRO A 219 -13.08 -14.83 -14.85
CA PRO A 219 -13.04 -13.41 -15.20
C PRO A 219 -11.64 -12.83 -15.43
N THR A 220 -10.61 -13.35 -14.78
CA THR A 220 -9.22 -12.94 -14.96
C THR A 220 -8.65 -13.41 -16.27
N GLU A 221 -8.84 -14.69 -16.61
CA GLU A 221 -8.36 -15.27 -17.86
C GLU A 221 -9.15 -14.74 -19.06
N TYR A 222 -10.46 -14.55 -18.90
CA TYR A 222 -11.29 -13.91 -19.93
C TYR A 222 -10.73 -12.55 -20.36
N LYS A 223 -10.36 -11.69 -19.39
CA LYS A 223 -9.73 -10.40 -19.69
C LYS A 223 -8.42 -10.53 -20.46
N ARG A 224 -7.60 -11.56 -20.16
CA ARG A 224 -6.34 -11.80 -20.87
C ARG A 224 -6.57 -12.26 -22.31
N LEU A 225 -7.52 -13.17 -22.50
CA LEU A 225 -7.88 -13.67 -23.84
C LEU A 225 -8.40 -12.54 -24.75
N HIS A 226 -9.08 -11.53 -24.17
CA HIS A 226 -9.56 -10.36 -24.88
C HIS A 226 -8.54 -9.20 -24.96
N GLY A 227 -7.26 -9.46 -24.71
CA GLY A 227 -6.17 -8.48 -24.89
C GLY A 227 -6.17 -7.31 -23.89
N LEU A 228 -6.94 -7.39 -22.81
CA LEU A 228 -6.93 -6.35 -21.77
C LEU A 228 -5.65 -6.40 -20.95
N ARG A 229 -4.98 -5.25 -20.76
CA ARG A 229 -3.71 -5.11 -20.01
C ARG A 229 -3.91 -5.36 -18.52
N TYR A 230 -4.21 -6.61 -18.16
CA TYR A 230 -4.43 -7.02 -16.77
C TYR A 230 -3.13 -7.56 -16.15
N LYS A 231 -2.52 -6.79 -15.24
CA LYS A 231 -1.17 -7.03 -14.69
C LYS A 231 -1.08 -8.07 -13.56
N GLN A 232 -2.14 -8.81 -13.25
CA GLN A 232 -1.99 -9.84 -12.20
C GLN A 232 -1.09 -11.00 -12.65
N PRO A 233 -0.18 -11.49 -11.78
CA PRO A 233 0.69 -12.60 -12.12
C PRO A 233 -0.12 -13.87 -12.43
N LYS A 234 0.26 -14.58 -13.50
CA LYS A 234 -0.33 -15.86 -13.85
C LYS A 234 0.27 -16.94 -12.95
N THR A 235 -0.55 -17.54 -12.11
CA THR A 235 -0.20 -18.71 -11.30
C THR A 235 -0.79 -19.97 -11.92
N GLN A 236 -0.28 -21.15 -11.54
CA GLN A 236 -0.70 -22.45 -12.09
C GLN A 236 -2.23 -22.65 -12.11
N ASN A 237 -2.96 -22.08 -11.14
CA ASN A 237 -4.41 -22.21 -11.00
C ASN A 237 -5.15 -20.87 -11.12
N SER A 238 -4.53 -19.84 -11.72
CA SER A 238 -5.14 -18.50 -11.84
C SER A 238 -6.27 -18.44 -12.86
N THR A 239 -6.36 -19.45 -13.73
CA THR A 239 -7.38 -19.57 -14.80
C THR A 239 -8.68 -20.23 -14.31
N LEU A 240 -8.66 -20.87 -13.16
CA LEU A 240 -9.78 -21.66 -12.66
C LEU A 240 -10.79 -20.83 -11.87
N TRP A 241 -12.06 -21.13 -12.07
CA TRP A 241 -13.15 -20.64 -11.23
C TRP A 241 -13.03 -21.16 -9.80
N ARG A 242 -13.38 -20.34 -8.84
CA ARG A 242 -13.37 -20.69 -7.41
C ARG A 242 -14.65 -20.23 -6.74
N TYR A 243 -14.98 -20.87 -5.61
CA TYR A 243 -16.23 -20.60 -4.89
C TYR A 243 -16.43 -19.13 -4.53
N PHE A 244 -15.34 -18.40 -4.21
CA PHE A 244 -15.45 -16.99 -3.83
C PHE A 244 -15.80 -16.11 -5.03
N ALA A 245 -15.29 -16.41 -6.25
CA ALA A 245 -15.68 -15.69 -7.46
C ALA A 245 -17.17 -15.87 -7.76
N ILE A 246 -17.67 -17.10 -7.59
CA ILE A 246 -19.13 -17.38 -7.69
C ILE A 246 -19.88 -16.65 -6.56
N SER A 247 -19.36 -16.69 -5.33
CA SER A 247 -19.99 -16.01 -4.19
C SER A 247 -20.14 -14.51 -4.39
N ASP A 248 -19.07 -13.86 -4.86
CA ASP A 248 -19.06 -12.42 -5.11
C ASP A 248 -20.00 -12.07 -6.27
N MET A 249 -20.08 -12.91 -7.31
CA MET A 249 -21.00 -12.74 -8.43
C MET A 249 -22.46 -12.79 -7.96
N LEU A 250 -22.86 -13.79 -7.18
CA LEU A 250 -24.22 -14.00 -6.73
C LEU A 250 -24.78 -12.87 -5.84
N VAL A 251 -23.94 -12.04 -5.23
CA VAL A 251 -24.36 -10.94 -4.34
C VAL A 251 -24.09 -9.54 -4.95
N ASN A 252 -23.66 -9.47 -6.20
CA ASN A 252 -23.31 -8.21 -6.82
C ASN A 252 -24.48 -7.63 -7.61
N GLU A 253 -25.08 -6.57 -7.09
CA GLU A 253 -26.24 -5.88 -7.68
C GLU A 253 -26.02 -5.31 -9.08
N ILE A 254 -24.81 -5.28 -9.58
CA ILE A 254 -24.53 -4.84 -10.95
C ILE A 254 -25.27 -5.71 -11.98
N TYR A 255 -25.50 -6.99 -11.66
CA TYR A 255 -26.18 -7.91 -12.56
C TYR A 255 -27.69 -7.65 -12.71
N ILE A 256 -28.27 -6.83 -11.84
CA ILE A 256 -29.66 -6.33 -11.92
C ILE A 256 -29.73 -4.86 -12.34
N GLY A 257 -28.66 -4.32 -12.90
CA GLY A 257 -28.63 -2.95 -13.42
C GLY A 257 -28.27 -1.87 -12.40
N ASN A 258 -27.92 -2.22 -11.16
CA ASN A 258 -27.56 -1.27 -10.10
C ASN A 258 -26.06 -1.09 -9.98
N MET A 259 -25.59 0.16 -9.94
CA MET A 259 -24.20 0.50 -9.74
C MET A 259 -23.91 0.70 -8.25
N VAL A 260 -23.13 -0.20 -7.64
CA VAL A 260 -22.74 -0.12 -6.22
C VAL A 260 -21.22 0.07 -6.13
N GLN A 261 -20.81 1.26 -5.73
CA GLN A 261 -19.41 1.68 -5.70
C GLN A 261 -19.04 2.30 -4.34
N GLY A 262 -17.76 2.70 -4.18
CA GLY A 262 -17.30 3.30 -2.92
C GLY A 262 -17.08 2.28 -1.80
N LYS A 263 -16.88 1.00 -2.13
CA LYS A 263 -16.64 -0.08 -1.15
C LYS A 263 -15.30 0.04 -0.41
N TYR A 264 -14.34 0.75 -1.02
CA TYR A 264 -13.02 1.02 -0.46
C TYR A 264 -12.68 2.49 -0.65
N GLY A 265 -11.97 3.07 0.32
CA GLY A 265 -11.45 4.42 0.28
C GLY A 265 -9.96 4.46 0.57
N SER A 266 -9.23 5.37 -0.07
CA SER A 266 -7.82 5.62 0.24
C SER A 266 -7.71 6.35 1.58
N VAL A 267 -6.84 5.83 2.47
CA VAL A 267 -6.58 6.45 3.78
C VAL A 267 -5.87 7.78 3.61
N SER A 268 -4.85 7.80 2.74
CA SER A 268 -4.06 8.98 2.44
C SER A 268 -3.43 8.83 1.06
N TYR A 269 -3.22 9.94 0.36
CA TYR A 269 -2.49 9.96 -0.90
C TYR A 269 -1.01 9.52 -0.74
N LYS A 270 -0.43 9.68 0.46
CA LYS A 270 0.94 9.29 0.80
C LYS A 270 1.11 7.77 0.94
N THR A 271 0.17 7.09 1.59
CA THR A 271 0.33 5.68 1.97
C THR A 271 -0.13 4.69 0.90
N LYS A 272 -0.92 5.14 -0.08
CA LYS A 272 -1.55 4.28 -1.12
C LYS A 272 -2.31 3.07 -0.55
N GLN A 273 -2.70 3.13 0.74
CA GLN A 273 -3.47 2.07 1.40
C GLN A 273 -4.96 2.34 1.30
N ASN A 274 -5.71 1.30 0.95
CA ASN A 274 -7.16 1.35 0.91
C ASN A 274 -7.74 0.64 2.14
N LYS A 275 -8.77 1.25 2.73
CA LYS A 275 -9.58 0.62 3.78
C LYS A 275 -11.00 0.37 3.28
N PRO A 276 -11.65 -0.71 3.75
CA PRO A 276 -13.07 -0.94 3.46
C PRO A 276 -13.93 0.16 4.10
N ILE A 277 -14.93 0.60 3.36
CA ILE A 277 -15.93 1.56 3.80
C ILE A 277 -17.16 0.79 4.29
N PRO A 278 -17.80 1.18 5.42
CA PRO A 278 -19.05 0.60 5.88
C PRO A 278 -20.14 0.57 4.80
N LYS A 279 -21.00 -0.45 4.80
CA LYS A 279 -21.98 -0.67 3.73
C LYS A 279 -23.01 0.44 3.60
N ASP A 280 -23.35 1.10 4.69
CA ASP A 280 -24.26 2.25 4.76
C ASP A 280 -23.73 3.49 4.03
N GLN A 281 -22.42 3.57 3.85
CA GLN A 281 -21.75 4.67 3.14
C GLN A 281 -21.46 4.34 1.66
N TRP A 282 -21.83 3.16 1.18
CA TRP A 282 -21.65 2.82 -0.23
C TRP A 282 -22.57 3.66 -1.12
N ILE A 283 -22.07 4.07 -2.26
CA ILE A 283 -22.87 4.80 -3.24
C ILE A 283 -23.58 3.78 -4.12
N ARG A 284 -24.92 3.76 -4.04
CA ARG A 284 -25.78 2.88 -4.82
C ARG A 284 -26.67 3.71 -5.72
N VAL A 285 -26.63 3.42 -7.01
CA VAL A 285 -27.49 4.06 -8.03
C VAL A 285 -28.18 2.96 -8.82
N GLU A 286 -29.50 3.02 -8.89
CA GLU A 286 -30.33 2.01 -9.55
C GLU A 286 -30.52 2.31 -11.03
N GLY A 287 -30.70 1.25 -11.84
CA GLY A 287 -31.08 1.39 -13.25
C GLY A 287 -30.05 2.09 -14.14
N THR A 288 -28.76 1.95 -13.85
CA THR A 288 -27.68 2.63 -14.60
C THR A 288 -27.31 1.95 -15.93
N HIS A 289 -27.68 0.69 -16.10
CA HIS A 289 -27.37 -0.13 -17.28
C HIS A 289 -28.34 -1.31 -17.39
N GLU A 290 -28.34 -1.97 -18.54
CA GLU A 290 -29.20 -3.11 -18.82
C GLU A 290 -28.87 -4.29 -17.90
N PRO A 291 -29.87 -4.91 -17.22
CA PRO A 291 -29.65 -6.04 -16.31
C PRO A 291 -29.39 -7.33 -17.11
N ILE A 292 -28.43 -8.15 -16.64
CA ILE A 292 -28.19 -9.50 -17.16
C ILE A 292 -29.15 -10.51 -16.50
N ILE A 293 -29.53 -10.25 -15.25
CA ILE A 293 -30.34 -11.13 -14.42
C ILE A 293 -31.67 -10.45 -14.09
N GLU A 294 -32.75 -11.16 -14.34
CA GLU A 294 -34.10 -10.69 -14.01
C GLU A 294 -34.32 -10.61 -12.50
N ARG A 295 -35.12 -9.66 -12.07
CA ARG A 295 -35.36 -9.37 -10.65
C ARG A 295 -35.90 -10.60 -9.89
N GLU A 296 -36.78 -11.37 -10.46
CA GLU A 296 -37.34 -12.55 -9.83
C GLU A 296 -36.29 -13.64 -9.51
N LEU A 297 -35.41 -13.91 -10.49
CA LEU A 297 -34.31 -14.86 -10.30
C LEU A 297 -33.30 -14.33 -9.26
N TRP A 298 -33.01 -13.04 -9.28
CA TRP A 298 -32.15 -12.41 -8.28
C TRP A 298 -32.71 -12.58 -6.86
N ASP A 299 -33.95 -12.19 -6.63
CA ASP A 299 -34.57 -12.23 -5.31
C ASP A 299 -34.64 -13.68 -4.75
N ARG A 300 -34.93 -14.65 -5.62
CA ARG A 300 -34.86 -16.10 -5.27
C ARG A 300 -33.46 -16.50 -4.83
N VAL A 301 -32.43 -16.07 -5.58
CA VAL A 301 -31.04 -16.37 -5.25
C VAL A 301 -30.62 -15.70 -3.95
N GLN A 302 -31.01 -14.42 -3.67
CA GLN A 302 -30.71 -13.75 -2.41
C GLN A 302 -31.32 -14.45 -1.20
N SER A 303 -32.58 -14.93 -1.28
CA SER A 303 -33.20 -15.73 -0.23
C SER A 303 -32.37 -16.99 0.07
N MET A 304 -31.97 -17.72 -0.97
CA MET A 304 -31.13 -18.92 -0.81
C MET A 304 -29.74 -18.62 -0.25
N VAL A 305 -29.13 -17.47 -0.60
CA VAL A 305 -27.83 -17.05 -0.05
C VAL A 305 -27.95 -16.75 1.43
N THR A 306 -29.03 -16.09 1.85
CA THR A 306 -29.29 -15.73 3.25
C THR A 306 -29.57 -16.97 4.10
N GLU A 307 -30.43 -17.87 3.65
CA GLU A 307 -30.76 -19.12 4.33
C GLU A 307 -29.53 -20.03 4.52
N LYS A 308 -28.66 -20.11 3.53
CA LYS A 308 -27.42 -20.90 3.59
C LYS A 308 -26.27 -20.23 4.32
N ALA A 309 -26.41 -18.98 4.77
CA ALA A 309 -25.39 -18.25 5.51
C ALA A 309 -25.20 -18.87 6.91
N LYS A 310 -24.07 -19.54 7.10
CA LYS A 310 -23.67 -20.00 8.44
C LYS A 310 -23.06 -18.85 9.23
N PRO A 311 -23.37 -18.71 10.54
CA PRO A 311 -22.72 -17.70 11.37
C PRO A 311 -21.21 -17.92 11.36
N PHE A 312 -20.46 -16.81 11.23
CA PHE A 312 -19.00 -16.84 11.25
C PHE A 312 -18.53 -17.13 12.70
N THR A 313 -18.02 -18.33 12.91
CA THR A 313 -17.33 -18.67 14.15
C THR A 313 -15.85 -18.34 14.02
N VAL A 314 -15.35 -17.46 14.87
CA VAL A 314 -13.92 -17.15 14.96
C VAL A 314 -13.22 -18.38 15.53
N GLY A 315 -12.68 -19.23 14.65
CA GLY A 315 -11.85 -20.37 15.04
C GLY A 315 -10.42 -19.92 15.37
N THR A 316 -9.74 -20.71 16.20
CA THR A 316 -8.31 -20.53 16.45
C THR A 316 -7.51 -20.74 15.16
N VAL A 317 -6.64 -19.78 14.82
CA VAL A 317 -5.78 -19.87 13.65
C VAL A 317 -4.69 -20.92 13.92
N GLY A 318 -4.69 -22.00 13.17
CA GLY A 318 -3.70 -23.08 13.32
C GLY A 318 -2.29 -22.61 12.94
N LEU A 319 -1.26 -23.21 13.55
CA LEU A 319 0.16 -22.87 13.39
C LEU A 319 0.60 -22.82 11.90
N PHE A 320 0.11 -23.74 11.08
CA PHE A 320 0.45 -23.85 9.66
C PHE A 320 -0.53 -23.13 8.73
N ALA A 321 -1.46 -22.34 9.26
CA ALA A 321 -2.42 -21.61 8.45
C ALA A 321 -1.70 -20.68 7.46
N ARG A 322 -2.02 -20.79 6.17
CA ARG A 322 -1.41 -20.07 5.05
C ARG A 322 0.08 -20.33 4.79
N LYS A 323 0.75 -21.13 5.63
CA LYS A 323 2.19 -21.43 5.51
C LYS A 323 2.45 -22.70 4.68
N ALA A 324 1.60 -23.73 4.81
CA ALA A 324 1.75 -24.98 4.09
C ALA A 324 1.13 -24.91 2.68
N ARG A 325 1.88 -25.36 1.68
CA ARG A 325 1.46 -25.43 0.28
C ARG A 325 1.54 -26.87 -0.24
N CYS A 326 0.64 -27.21 -1.15
CA CYS A 326 0.65 -28.50 -1.81
C CYS A 326 1.81 -28.56 -2.84
N MET A 327 2.68 -29.57 -2.74
CA MET A 327 3.81 -29.76 -3.67
C MET A 327 3.35 -29.95 -5.12
N ASN A 328 2.20 -30.60 -5.34
CA ASN A 328 1.71 -30.90 -6.68
C ASN A 328 1.14 -29.66 -7.41
N CYS A 329 0.34 -28.81 -6.71
CA CYS A 329 -0.37 -27.69 -7.35
C CYS A 329 -0.03 -26.32 -6.77
N GLY A 330 0.89 -26.19 -5.81
CA GLY A 330 1.26 -24.94 -5.17
C GLY A 330 0.16 -24.28 -4.30
N TYR A 331 -1.01 -24.93 -4.19
CA TYR A 331 -2.16 -24.35 -3.49
C TYR A 331 -2.00 -24.42 -1.98
N THR A 332 -2.45 -23.38 -1.28
CA THR A 332 -2.41 -23.36 0.19
C THR A 332 -3.29 -24.48 0.76
N MET A 333 -2.73 -25.30 1.63
CA MET A 333 -3.43 -26.40 2.29
C MET A 333 -4.35 -25.86 3.39
N ARG A 334 -5.51 -26.50 3.55
CA ARG A 334 -6.53 -26.15 4.54
C ARG A 334 -6.54 -27.14 5.70
N SER A 335 -6.69 -26.62 6.91
CA SER A 335 -6.94 -27.46 8.08
C SER A 335 -8.31 -28.13 7.99
N SER A 336 -8.35 -29.40 8.31
CA SER A 336 -9.57 -30.21 8.38
C SER A 336 -9.50 -31.08 9.63
N LYS A 337 -10.66 -31.30 10.28
CA LYS A 337 -10.79 -32.17 11.44
C LYS A 337 -11.72 -33.33 11.06
N THR A 338 -11.36 -34.54 11.38
CA THR A 338 -12.21 -35.72 11.21
C THR A 338 -13.18 -35.84 12.37
N SER A 339 -14.22 -36.73 12.24
CA SER A 339 -15.20 -36.97 13.29
C SER A 339 -14.59 -37.44 14.59
N ASP A 340 -13.51 -38.21 14.54
CA ASP A 340 -12.71 -38.70 15.67
C ASP A 340 -11.70 -37.69 16.21
N GLY A 341 -11.78 -36.45 15.76
CA GLY A 341 -10.98 -35.33 16.30
C GLY A 341 -9.57 -35.16 15.71
N ARG A 342 -9.12 -36.06 14.83
CA ARG A 342 -7.80 -35.97 14.20
C ARG A 342 -7.70 -34.76 13.27
N ARG A 343 -6.57 -34.01 13.34
CA ARG A 343 -6.34 -32.80 12.56
C ARG A 343 -5.39 -33.05 11.38
N TYR A 344 -5.79 -32.61 10.22
CA TYR A 344 -5.04 -32.74 8.97
C TYR A 344 -4.96 -31.42 8.22
N LEU A 345 -3.86 -31.23 7.48
CA LEU A 345 -3.83 -30.29 6.35
C LEU A 345 -4.13 -31.06 5.08
N LYS A 346 -5.06 -30.54 4.27
CA LYS A 346 -5.39 -31.14 2.98
C LYS A 346 -5.42 -30.11 1.87
N CYS A 347 -5.02 -30.51 0.68
CA CYS A 347 -5.19 -29.74 -0.54
C CYS A 347 -6.66 -29.84 -0.98
N SER A 348 -7.30 -28.70 -1.18
CA SER A 348 -8.68 -28.63 -1.68
C SER A 348 -8.77 -28.35 -3.19
N CYS A 349 -7.65 -28.29 -3.91
CA CYS A 349 -7.63 -27.96 -5.33
C CYS A 349 -8.39 -28.99 -6.20
N ARG A 350 -8.32 -30.28 -5.86
CA ARG A 350 -9.09 -31.35 -6.54
C ARG A 350 -10.62 -31.13 -6.51
N HIS A 351 -11.13 -30.39 -5.52
CA HIS A 351 -12.55 -30.05 -5.48
C HIS A 351 -12.92 -28.94 -6.47
N VAL A 352 -11.93 -28.21 -6.98
CA VAL A 352 -12.15 -27.11 -7.93
C VAL A 352 -12.16 -27.61 -9.38
N SER A 353 -11.31 -28.59 -9.71
CA SER A 353 -11.33 -29.30 -11.00
C SER A 353 -10.75 -30.70 -10.83
N LYS A 354 -11.23 -31.68 -11.64
CA LYS A 354 -10.80 -33.08 -11.56
C LYS A 354 -9.28 -33.23 -11.79
N ASP A 355 -8.72 -32.47 -12.71
CA ASP A 355 -7.34 -32.62 -13.18
C ASP A 355 -6.39 -31.61 -12.51
N SER A 356 -6.87 -30.77 -11.61
CA SER A 356 -6.09 -29.68 -11.00
C SER A 356 -5.06 -30.15 -9.98
N CYS A 357 -5.27 -31.32 -9.35
CA CYS A 357 -4.36 -31.90 -8.36
C CYS A 357 -4.75 -33.32 -7.98
N ILE A 358 -3.76 -34.18 -7.76
CA ILE A 358 -3.97 -35.54 -7.21
C ILE A 358 -4.54 -35.52 -5.79
N GLY A 359 -4.41 -34.38 -5.08
CA GLY A 359 -4.88 -34.18 -3.71
C GLY A 359 -3.88 -34.71 -2.67
N SER A 360 -3.25 -33.81 -1.93
CA SER A 360 -2.32 -34.15 -0.86
C SER A 360 -2.97 -33.90 0.50
N PHE A 361 -2.66 -34.74 1.48
CA PHE A 361 -3.02 -34.52 2.88
C PHE A 361 -1.88 -34.95 3.80
N ILE A 362 -1.74 -34.29 4.93
CA ILE A 362 -0.75 -34.60 5.95
C ILE A 362 -1.36 -34.39 7.35
N SER A 363 -1.04 -35.29 8.28
CA SER A 363 -1.40 -35.14 9.69
C SER A 363 -0.66 -33.95 10.31
N ILE A 364 -1.40 -33.05 10.99
CA ILE A 364 -0.80 -31.88 11.64
C ILE A 364 0.24 -32.28 12.70
N PRO A 365 -0.03 -33.23 13.61
CA PRO A 365 0.99 -33.67 14.58
C PRO A 365 2.27 -34.25 13.95
N LYS A 366 2.14 -34.99 12.80
CA LYS A 366 3.33 -35.48 12.10
C LYS A 366 4.14 -34.34 11.48
N LEU A 367 3.46 -33.33 10.93
CA LEU A 367 4.11 -32.15 10.39
C LEU A 367 4.77 -31.29 11.49
N GLU A 368 4.11 -31.11 12.62
CA GLU A 368 4.66 -30.42 13.80
C GLU A 368 5.96 -31.08 14.25
N LYS A 369 5.96 -32.42 14.39
CA LYS A 369 7.16 -33.18 14.77
C LYS A 369 8.30 -33.00 13.75
N ALA A 370 8.01 -33.17 12.45
CA ALA A 370 9.02 -33.02 11.40
C ALA A 370 9.64 -31.61 11.38
N VAL A 371 8.83 -30.56 11.55
CA VAL A 371 9.32 -29.17 11.60
C VAL A 371 10.18 -28.94 12.86
N ILE A 372 9.79 -29.48 14.02
CA ILE A 372 10.58 -29.36 15.25
C ILE A 372 11.90 -30.10 15.11
N ASP A 373 11.90 -31.33 14.56
CA ASP A 373 13.11 -32.11 14.34
C ASP A 373 14.09 -31.37 13.41
N GLU A 374 13.58 -30.75 12.33
CA GLU A 374 14.38 -29.95 11.40
C GLU A 374 14.93 -28.68 12.06
N LEU A 375 14.10 -27.95 12.82
CA LEU A 375 14.56 -26.78 13.57
C LEU A 375 15.64 -27.13 14.59
N ASN A 376 15.51 -28.28 15.28
CA ASN A 376 16.53 -28.77 16.18
C ASN A 376 17.83 -29.13 15.47
N CYS A 377 17.75 -29.73 14.27
CA CYS A 377 18.92 -30.01 13.43
C CYS A 377 19.63 -28.72 13.04
N LEU A 378 18.89 -27.76 12.47
CA LEU A 378 19.42 -26.44 12.10
C LEU A 378 20.01 -25.68 13.31
N SER A 379 19.33 -25.75 14.45
CA SER A 379 19.84 -25.15 15.69
C SER A 379 21.19 -25.73 16.11
N ARG A 380 21.37 -27.05 16.01
CA ARG A 380 22.67 -27.70 16.34
C ARG A 380 23.77 -27.36 15.34
N GLU A 381 23.40 -27.15 14.06
CA GLU A 381 24.34 -26.89 12.98
C GLU A 381 24.82 -25.44 12.94
N TYR A 382 23.89 -24.48 13.17
CA TYR A 382 24.15 -23.05 12.93
C TYR A 382 24.16 -22.17 14.18
N LEU A 383 23.74 -22.69 15.37
CA LEU A 383 23.67 -21.88 16.57
C LEU A 383 24.73 -22.36 17.60
N ASN A 384 25.70 -21.49 17.85
CA ASN A 384 26.65 -21.68 18.96
C ASN A 384 25.91 -21.40 20.27
N LYS A 385 25.77 -22.43 21.14
CA LYS A 385 24.97 -22.36 22.35
C LYS A 385 25.46 -21.23 23.27
N ASP A 386 26.79 -21.07 23.37
CA ASP A 386 27.41 -20.04 24.21
C ASP A 386 27.13 -18.60 23.77
N GLU A 387 27.11 -18.36 22.45
CA GLU A 387 26.72 -17.04 21.92
C GLU A 387 25.25 -16.72 22.12
N LEU A 388 24.39 -17.74 22.10
CA LEU A 388 22.95 -17.59 22.33
C LEU A 388 22.65 -17.25 23.78
N GLU A 389 23.28 -17.95 24.69
CA GLU A 389 23.16 -17.69 26.15
C GLU A 389 23.64 -16.28 26.49
N GLN A 390 24.76 -15.83 25.92
CA GLN A 390 25.25 -14.46 26.09
C GLN A 390 24.28 -13.42 25.53
N LYS A 391 23.70 -13.64 24.33
CA LYS A 391 22.71 -12.72 23.71
C LYS A 391 21.41 -12.68 24.50
N VAL A 392 20.95 -13.81 25.05
CA VAL A 392 19.75 -13.86 25.91
C VAL A 392 19.98 -13.14 27.22
N GLN A 393 21.14 -13.34 27.88
CA GLN A 393 21.49 -12.60 29.09
C GLN A 393 21.61 -11.10 28.82
N PHE A 394 22.23 -10.69 27.72
CA PHE A 394 22.35 -9.29 27.32
C PHE A 394 20.98 -8.64 27.11
N ASN A 395 20.06 -9.34 26.42
CA ASN A 395 18.70 -8.84 26.20
C ASN A 395 17.88 -8.75 27.51
N ASN A 396 18.05 -9.68 28.42
CA ASN A 396 17.39 -9.64 29.73
C ASN A 396 17.89 -8.45 30.56
N ASN A 397 19.21 -8.20 30.59
CA ASN A 397 19.79 -7.05 31.25
C ASN A 397 19.32 -5.72 30.67
N LEU A 398 19.19 -5.64 29.35
CA LEU A 398 18.63 -4.45 28.65
C LEU A 398 17.16 -4.22 29.01
N GLN A 399 16.35 -5.27 29.13
CA GLN A 399 14.95 -5.14 29.55
C GLN A 399 14.80 -4.71 31.00
N GLU A 400 15.67 -5.19 31.89
CA GLU A 400 15.70 -4.76 33.31
C GLU A 400 16.13 -3.30 33.44
N GLN A 401 17.16 -2.87 32.70
CA GLN A 401 17.56 -1.47 32.65
C GLN A 401 16.46 -0.57 32.09
N LYS A 402 15.79 -1.00 31.03
CA LYS A 402 14.65 -0.25 30.47
C LYS A 402 13.53 -0.08 31.48
N LYS A 403 13.16 -1.14 32.21
CA LYS A 403 12.16 -1.08 33.28
C LYS A 403 12.58 -0.14 34.42
N SER A 404 13.86 -0.15 34.80
CA SER A 404 14.37 0.78 35.81
C SER A 404 14.22 2.23 35.38
N VAL A 405 14.63 2.55 34.15
CA VAL A 405 14.52 3.90 33.61
C VAL A 405 13.03 4.32 33.44
N GLU A 406 12.16 3.44 33.00
CA GLU A 406 10.72 3.71 32.91
C GLU A 406 10.10 4.02 34.28
N ASN A 407 10.54 3.31 35.33
CA ASN A 407 10.12 3.59 36.71
C ASN A 407 10.63 4.96 37.20
N GLU A 408 11.89 5.30 36.93
CA GLU A 408 12.44 6.63 37.24
C GLU A 408 11.68 7.75 36.56
N ILE A 409 11.40 7.59 35.25
CA ILE A 409 10.59 8.56 34.50
C ILE A 409 9.23 8.74 35.15
N SER A 410 8.54 7.65 35.52
CA SER A 410 7.24 7.71 36.19
C SER A 410 7.28 8.45 37.53
N ILE A 411 8.37 8.29 38.29
CA ILE A 411 8.58 9.00 39.56
C ILE A 411 8.77 10.50 39.32
N TYR A 412 9.57 10.87 38.32
CA TYR A 412 9.78 12.28 37.98
C TYR A 412 8.53 12.93 37.42
N GLU A 413 7.76 12.24 36.60
CA GLU A 413 6.47 12.73 36.08
C GLU A 413 5.47 13.02 37.23
N LYS A 414 5.41 12.16 38.24
CA LYS A 414 4.60 12.39 39.44
C LYS A 414 5.06 13.64 40.20
N LYS A 415 6.38 13.79 40.43
CA LYS A 415 6.95 14.97 41.09
C LYS A 415 6.63 16.26 40.32
N ILE A 416 6.80 16.23 39.00
CA ILE A 416 6.46 17.39 38.13
C ILE A 416 4.97 17.74 38.27
N SER A 417 4.10 16.74 38.29
CA SER A 417 2.65 16.95 38.47
C SER A 417 2.35 17.58 39.84
N GLU A 418 2.98 17.11 40.92
CA GLU A 418 2.85 17.62 42.27
C GLU A 418 3.34 19.06 42.37
N TYR A 419 4.54 19.35 41.86
CA TYR A 419 5.06 20.72 41.84
C TYR A 419 4.22 21.68 41.00
N THR A 420 3.75 21.23 39.83
CA THR A 420 2.85 22.04 39.01
C THR A 420 1.54 22.38 39.72
N LYS A 421 1.03 21.40 40.49
CA LYS A 421 -0.16 21.63 41.32
C LYS A 421 0.12 22.63 42.46
N GLY A 422 1.25 22.46 43.14
CA GLY A 422 1.68 23.41 44.20
C GLY A 422 1.87 24.85 43.70
N ILE A 423 2.55 25.03 42.58
CA ILE A 423 2.74 26.34 41.95
C ILE A 423 1.38 26.96 41.58
N ARG A 424 0.45 26.16 41.09
CA ARG A 424 -0.90 26.63 40.74
C ARG A 424 -1.69 27.06 41.99
N GLU A 425 -1.57 26.35 43.09
CA GLU A 425 -2.19 26.69 44.35
C GLU A 425 -1.59 27.98 44.94
N LEU A 426 -0.26 28.11 44.95
CA LEU A 426 0.44 29.35 45.34
C LEU A 426 0.01 30.57 44.52
N TYR A 427 -0.15 30.39 43.18
CA TYR A 427 -0.65 31.46 42.33
C TYR A 427 -2.10 31.87 42.68
N LEU A 428 -2.96 30.89 42.96
CA LEU A 428 -4.33 31.16 43.36
C LEU A 428 -4.42 31.87 44.70
N ASP A 429 -3.55 31.54 45.64
CA ASP A 429 -3.47 32.18 46.97
C ASP A 429 -2.94 33.62 46.87
N LYS A 430 -1.99 33.87 45.94
CA LYS A 430 -1.58 35.25 45.59
C LYS A 430 -2.77 36.06 45.03
N VAL A 431 -3.52 35.46 44.06
CA VAL A 431 -4.68 36.14 43.45
C VAL A 431 -5.80 36.44 44.47
N LYS A 432 -5.98 35.57 45.46
CA LYS A 432 -6.96 35.76 46.56
C LYS A 432 -6.48 36.72 47.64
N GLY A 433 -5.24 37.24 47.55
CA GLY A 433 -4.69 38.18 48.55
C GLY A 433 -4.26 37.51 49.85
N VAL A 434 -4.12 36.18 49.89
CA VAL A 434 -3.67 35.42 51.06
C VAL A 434 -2.14 35.49 51.18
N LEU A 435 -1.42 35.60 50.07
CA LEU A 435 0.04 35.73 50.02
C LEU A 435 0.43 37.11 49.45
N SER A 436 1.45 37.72 50.06
CA SER A 436 2.03 38.96 49.52
C SER A 436 2.87 38.66 48.28
N GLU A 437 3.15 39.69 47.46
CA GLU A 437 3.95 39.51 46.24
C GLU A 437 5.42 39.13 46.54
N SER A 438 5.97 39.60 47.65
CA SER A 438 7.32 39.21 48.13
C SER A 438 7.36 37.73 48.53
N ASP A 439 6.38 37.27 49.32
CA ASP A 439 6.31 35.88 49.79
C ASP A 439 6.13 34.87 48.62
N TYR A 440 5.32 35.25 47.62
CA TYR A 440 5.10 34.47 46.40
C TYR A 440 6.41 34.33 45.61
N LEU A 441 7.18 35.43 45.45
CA LEU A 441 8.44 35.41 44.71
C LEU A 441 9.52 34.59 45.42
N ASP A 442 9.54 34.57 46.73
CA ASP A 442 10.49 33.76 47.51
C ASP A 442 10.12 32.27 47.50
N LEU A 443 8.86 31.93 47.67
CA LEU A 443 8.36 30.53 47.59
C LEU A 443 8.36 29.97 46.17
N SER A 444 8.43 30.78 45.12
CA SER A 444 8.50 30.32 43.74
C SER A 444 9.93 30.09 43.24
N LYS A 445 10.95 30.46 44.03
CA LYS A 445 12.38 30.23 43.68
C LYS A 445 12.92 28.88 44.17
N ASP A 446 12.29 28.28 45.17
CA ASP A 446 12.57 26.92 45.68
C ASP A 446 11.76 25.86 44.90
#